data_3dee8025062fdaa5cacdb9bba83d323c
#
_entry.id   3dee8025062fdaa5cacdb9bba83d323c
#
_cell.length_a   1.000
_cell.length_b   1.000
_cell.length_c   1.000
_cell.angle_alpha   90.00
_cell.angle_beta   90.00
_cell.angle_gamma   90.00
#
_symmetry.space_group_name_H-M   'P 1'
#
loop_
_entity.id
_entity.type
_entity.pdbx_description
1 polymer ?
#
loop_
_entity_poly.entity_id
_entity_poly.type
_entity_poly.pdbx_seq_one_letter_code
_entity_poly.pdbx_strand_id
1 'polypeptide(L)'
;MSIVGPILSRYRLLAIVLTLPLCFQISATFAQTEPPPKDLPDQSFTAYLKPKLLIEIPGKRKIHLYCIGSGSPTVIFTAGLGDWAANWRNVQVPVSEKTRTCAWDRAGYGFSDPSPFVQDIKHTTADMEAAIKAANIEGPLVLVGHSMGGYESLLFADKHSERTLGMVLIDPSIPHQSERIRIFDEYNKFNSIHLRNCFAEIKRGKHSHSSPDPNNCFEYDPTYPLELKDILKEKDLDPRRYSNQISLFEQFKKDSMRVVNSKRNYGSMPIKILSASDTGDWSTVPVLSKATLRQRNQFLAEFQRGHGAMARLSTNGTHAIVQDTTHYIHATNPHVVISAINEVVDEVRSKLQMKE
;
A
#
# COMPACT_ATOMS: atom_id res chain seq x y z
N MET A 1 6.88 61.80 61.60
CA MET A 1 7.84 61.59 62.70
C MET A 1 8.55 60.30 62.47
N SER A 2 9.80 60.45 62.13
CA SER A 2 10.97 59.76 62.71
C SER A 2 11.02 58.21 62.54
N ILE A 3 12.07 57.61 62.20
CA ILE A 3 13.53 57.82 62.04
C ILE A 3 14.10 56.51 61.42
N VAL A 4 14.89 56.60 60.44
CA VAL A 4 16.27 56.15 60.25
C VAL A 4 16.67 54.70 60.64
N GLY A 5 17.29 54.03 59.73
CA GLY A 5 18.56 53.37 59.92
C GLY A 5 18.79 52.08 59.10
N PRO A 6 19.92 51.94 58.45
CA PRO A 6 20.21 50.85 57.57
C PRO A 6 20.98 49.72 58.26
N ILE A 7 20.73 48.46 57.88
CA ILE A 7 21.62 47.35 58.25
C ILE A 7 22.01 46.63 56.95
N LEU A 8 23.27 46.71 56.63
CA LEU A 8 23.98 45.92 55.62
C LEU A 8 24.06 44.47 56.13
N SER A 9 23.61 43.52 55.34
CA SER A 9 23.93 42.12 55.58
C SER A 9 24.27 41.46 54.24
N ARG A 10 25.44 40.89 54.25
CA ARG A 10 26.16 40.21 53.18
C ARG A 10 25.34 39.02 52.64
N TYR A 11 24.98 39.05 51.36
CA TYR A 11 24.52 37.86 50.67
C TYR A 11 25.69 37.22 49.91
N ARG A 12 26.07 36.00 50.37
CA ARG A 12 26.97 35.10 49.61
C ARG A 12 26.22 34.63 48.37
N LEU A 13 26.77 34.89 47.18
CA LEU A 13 26.32 34.26 45.95
C LEU A 13 26.66 32.77 45.99
N LEU A 14 25.64 31.91 46.10
CA LEU A 14 25.75 30.50 45.75
C LEU A 14 25.53 30.40 44.23
N ALA A 15 26.60 30.10 43.49
CA ALA A 15 26.51 29.76 42.08
C ALA A 15 25.88 28.37 41.96
N ILE A 16 24.60 28.31 41.60
CA ILE A 16 23.94 27.07 41.20
C ILE A 16 24.36 26.81 39.76
N VAL A 17 25.28 25.85 39.60
CA VAL A 17 25.61 25.28 38.27
C VAL A 17 24.43 24.42 37.84
N LEU A 18 23.55 24.99 36.99
CA LEU A 18 22.54 24.22 36.28
C LEU A 18 23.23 23.39 35.20
N THR A 19 23.45 22.11 35.45
CA THR A 19 23.78 21.12 34.42
C THR A 19 22.52 20.84 33.64
N LEU A 20 22.38 21.49 32.46
CA LEU A 20 21.39 21.10 31.45
C LEU A 20 21.78 19.72 30.91
N PRO A 21 20.87 18.73 30.90
CA PRO A 21 21.10 17.52 30.15
C PRO A 21 21.16 17.86 28.65
N LEU A 22 22.29 17.57 28.03
CA LEU A 22 22.45 17.61 26.58
C LEU A 22 21.52 16.53 26.00
N CYS A 23 20.29 16.92 25.64
CA CYS A 23 19.49 16.10 24.73
C CYS A 23 20.21 16.03 23.40
N PHE A 24 20.90 14.94 23.13
CA PHE A 24 21.32 14.57 21.80
C PHE A 24 20.05 14.38 20.96
N GLN A 25 19.64 15.43 20.28
CA GLN A 25 18.75 15.28 19.14
C GLN A 25 19.54 14.58 18.04
N ILE A 26 19.34 13.27 17.91
CA ILE A 26 19.73 12.54 16.70
C ILE A 26 18.79 13.03 15.61
N SER A 27 19.15 14.16 15.00
CA SER A 27 18.61 14.55 13.69
C SER A 27 19.10 13.50 12.71
N ALA A 28 18.24 12.54 12.36
CA ALA A 28 18.47 11.71 11.20
C ALA A 28 18.42 12.65 9.98
N THR A 29 19.59 13.17 9.60
CA THR A 29 19.79 13.80 8.31
C THR A 29 19.59 12.71 7.27
N PHE A 30 18.38 12.61 6.72
CA PHE A 30 18.20 11.98 5.43
C PHE A 30 19.11 12.73 4.47
N ALA A 31 20.09 12.03 3.90
CA ALA A 31 20.85 12.54 2.79
C ALA A 31 19.83 13.07 1.77
N GLN A 32 19.92 14.34 1.42
CA GLN A 32 19.18 14.89 0.31
C GLN A 32 19.65 14.09 -0.91
N THR A 33 18.82 13.12 -1.31
CA THR A 33 19.02 12.43 -2.57
C THR A 33 18.91 13.48 -3.65
N GLU A 34 19.84 13.47 -4.58
CA GLU A 34 19.81 14.31 -5.77
C GLU A 34 18.40 14.30 -6.38
N PRO A 35 17.91 15.42 -6.94
CA PRO A 35 16.63 15.44 -7.61
C PRO A 35 16.62 14.31 -8.65
N PRO A 36 15.51 13.57 -8.75
CA PRO A 36 15.43 12.43 -9.65
C PRO A 36 15.79 12.86 -11.07
N PRO A 37 16.48 11.98 -11.83
CA PRO A 37 16.67 12.21 -13.26
C PRO A 37 15.30 12.45 -13.90
N LYS A 38 15.19 13.48 -14.72
CA LYS A 38 13.94 13.99 -15.31
C LYS A 38 13.21 12.95 -16.19
N ASP A 39 13.88 11.89 -16.57
CA ASP A 39 13.39 10.90 -17.52
C ASP A 39 13.55 9.48 -16.96
N LEU A 40 12.55 9.04 -16.19
CA LEU A 40 12.35 7.58 -16.09
C LEU A 40 12.00 7.06 -17.49
N PRO A 41 12.57 5.89 -17.92
CA PRO A 41 12.18 5.28 -19.18
C PRO A 41 10.66 5.16 -19.24
N ASP A 42 10.08 5.50 -20.38
CA ASP A 42 8.63 5.44 -20.60
C ASP A 42 8.11 4.05 -20.19
N GLN A 43 7.46 3.99 -19.06
CA GLN A 43 6.85 2.78 -18.53
C GLN A 43 5.50 2.59 -19.22
N SER A 44 5.55 2.43 -20.55
CA SER A 44 4.36 2.38 -21.39
C SER A 44 3.42 1.27 -20.94
N PHE A 45 2.14 1.51 -21.01
CA PHE A 45 1.11 0.50 -20.76
C PHE A 45 1.11 -0.64 -21.79
N THR A 46 1.93 -0.56 -22.85
CA THR A 46 2.06 -1.58 -23.89
C THR A 46 2.34 -2.97 -23.30
N ALA A 47 3.14 -3.02 -22.23
CA ALA A 47 3.43 -4.27 -21.53
C ALA A 47 2.21 -4.89 -20.82
N TYR A 48 1.16 -4.10 -20.58
CA TYR A 48 -0.06 -4.50 -19.89
C TYR A 48 -1.27 -4.68 -20.81
N LEU A 49 -1.07 -4.64 -22.13
CA LEU A 49 -2.13 -4.94 -23.11
C LEU A 49 -2.43 -6.44 -23.21
N LYS A 50 -1.53 -7.29 -22.71
CA LYS A 50 -1.68 -8.75 -22.68
C LYS A 50 -1.24 -9.30 -21.33
N PRO A 51 -1.85 -10.41 -20.86
CA PRO A 51 -1.38 -11.07 -19.65
C PRO A 51 0.04 -11.63 -19.85
N LYS A 52 0.91 -11.45 -18.85
CA LYS A 52 2.28 -11.99 -18.88
C LYS A 52 2.29 -13.47 -18.54
N LEU A 53 1.74 -13.83 -17.39
CA LEU A 53 1.59 -15.19 -16.90
C LEU A 53 0.18 -15.38 -16.36
N LEU A 54 -0.53 -16.36 -16.84
CA LEU A 54 -1.82 -16.81 -16.29
C LEU A 54 -1.59 -18.14 -15.60
N ILE A 55 -1.55 -18.11 -14.27
CA ILE A 55 -1.21 -19.25 -13.43
C ILE A 55 -2.50 -19.90 -12.94
N GLU A 56 -2.68 -21.17 -13.24
CA GLU A 56 -3.83 -21.93 -12.74
C GLU A 56 -3.65 -22.23 -11.24
N ILE A 57 -4.67 -21.88 -10.47
CA ILE A 57 -4.75 -22.13 -9.03
C ILE A 57 -5.92 -23.09 -8.73
N PRO A 58 -6.06 -23.62 -7.49
CA PRO A 58 -7.17 -24.49 -7.13
C PRO A 58 -8.52 -23.93 -7.55
N GLY A 59 -9.38 -24.80 -8.08
CA GLY A 59 -10.67 -24.41 -8.66
C GLY A 59 -10.59 -24.03 -10.14
N LYS A 60 -9.48 -24.30 -10.82
CA LYS A 60 -9.24 -24.06 -12.26
C LYS A 60 -9.36 -22.57 -12.63
N ARG A 61 -9.16 -21.67 -11.68
CA ARG A 61 -9.08 -20.22 -11.93
C ARG A 61 -7.66 -19.84 -12.32
N LYS A 62 -7.52 -18.87 -13.19
CA LYS A 62 -6.22 -18.32 -13.58
C LYS A 62 -5.99 -16.97 -12.91
N ILE A 63 -4.90 -16.88 -12.17
CA ILE A 63 -4.42 -15.64 -11.57
C ILE A 63 -3.28 -15.09 -12.42
N HIS A 64 -3.37 -13.82 -12.75
CA HIS A 64 -2.37 -13.12 -13.51
C HIS A 64 -1.20 -12.71 -12.62
N LEU A 65 0.01 -13.01 -13.08
CA LEU A 65 1.27 -12.52 -12.55
C LEU A 65 2.04 -11.78 -13.65
N TYR A 66 2.43 -10.56 -13.37
CA TYR A 66 3.36 -9.81 -14.21
C TYR A 66 4.75 -9.87 -13.58
N CYS A 67 5.56 -10.84 -14.01
CA CYS A 67 6.92 -11.06 -13.50
C CYS A 67 7.97 -10.60 -14.50
N ILE A 68 8.95 -9.80 -14.04
CA ILE A 68 10.09 -9.30 -14.82
C ILE A 68 11.35 -9.29 -13.95
N GLY A 69 12.52 -9.17 -14.60
CA GLY A 69 13.82 -9.23 -13.92
C GLY A 69 14.21 -10.64 -13.50
N SER A 70 15.34 -10.76 -12.83
CA SER A 70 15.92 -12.02 -12.35
C SER A 70 16.69 -11.80 -11.05
N GLY A 71 17.01 -12.89 -10.35
CA GLY A 71 17.77 -12.86 -9.10
C GLY A 71 16.90 -13.01 -7.84
N SER A 72 17.52 -12.81 -6.68
CA SER A 72 16.94 -13.04 -5.35
C SER A 72 17.29 -11.85 -4.44
N PRO A 73 16.43 -11.53 -3.46
CA PRO A 73 15.06 -12.05 -3.21
C PRO A 73 14.09 -11.68 -4.33
N THR A 74 12.96 -12.42 -4.46
CA THR A 74 11.88 -11.99 -5.34
C THR A 74 11.01 -10.95 -4.63
N VAL A 75 10.74 -9.83 -5.30
CA VAL A 75 9.84 -8.78 -4.82
C VAL A 75 8.43 -9.07 -5.31
N ILE A 76 7.46 -9.19 -4.38
CA ILE A 76 6.04 -9.40 -4.69
C ILE A 76 5.29 -8.10 -4.43
N PHE A 77 4.66 -7.57 -5.48
CA PHE A 77 3.85 -6.35 -5.41
C PHE A 77 2.37 -6.67 -5.26
N THR A 78 1.76 -6.12 -4.24
CA THR A 78 0.33 -6.25 -3.93
C THR A 78 -0.33 -4.88 -3.95
N ALA A 79 -1.23 -4.67 -4.89
CA ALA A 79 -1.87 -3.38 -5.16
C ALA A 79 -2.94 -2.99 -4.11
N GLY A 80 -3.43 -1.76 -4.15
CA GLY A 80 -4.53 -1.28 -3.34
C GLY A 80 -5.89 -1.89 -3.71
N LEU A 81 -6.93 -1.53 -2.99
CA LEU A 81 -8.31 -1.88 -3.33
C LEU A 81 -8.73 -1.10 -4.60
N GLY A 82 -9.18 -1.80 -5.62
CA GLY A 82 -9.50 -1.22 -6.93
C GLY A 82 -8.34 -1.28 -7.93
N ASP A 83 -7.12 -1.50 -7.48
CA ASP A 83 -5.91 -1.49 -8.29
C ASP A 83 -5.50 -2.91 -8.74
N TRP A 84 -4.58 -2.95 -9.73
CA TRP A 84 -4.03 -4.16 -10.32
C TRP A 84 -2.54 -3.99 -10.69
N ALA A 85 -1.95 -4.98 -11.32
CA ALA A 85 -0.50 -5.01 -11.58
C ALA A 85 0.04 -3.77 -12.31
N ALA A 86 -0.73 -3.17 -13.24
CA ALA A 86 -0.26 -2.00 -13.99
C ALA A 86 -0.02 -0.74 -13.13
N ASN A 87 -0.61 -0.67 -11.94
CA ASN A 87 -0.38 0.45 -11.02
C ASN A 87 1.08 0.50 -10.52
N TRP A 88 1.79 -0.62 -10.62
CA TRP A 88 3.20 -0.74 -10.21
C TRP A 88 4.22 -0.40 -11.29
N ARG A 89 3.80 -0.12 -12.54
CA ARG A 89 4.69 0.05 -13.70
C ARG A 89 5.88 0.97 -13.46
N ASN A 90 5.65 2.12 -12.81
CA ASN A 90 6.69 3.13 -12.56
C ASN A 90 7.71 2.71 -11.48
N VAL A 91 7.40 1.68 -10.70
CA VAL A 91 8.25 1.15 -9.63
C VAL A 91 8.81 -0.22 -10.00
N GLN A 92 7.97 -1.10 -10.55
CA GLN A 92 8.35 -2.48 -10.82
C GLN A 92 9.49 -2.58 -11.84
N VAL A 93 9.45 -1.79 -12.91
CA VAL A 93 10.46 -1.87 -13.98
C VAL A 93 11.84 -1.46 -13.45
N PRO A 94 12.06 -0.29 -12.81
CA PRO A 94 13.36 0.04 -12.25
C PRO A 94 13.86 -0.97 -11.19
N VAL A 95 12.96 -1.48 -10.32
CA VAL A 95 13.35 -2.49 -9.33
C VAL A 95 13.75 -3.81 -10.00
N SER A 96 13.14 -4.14 -11.15
CA SER A 96 13.45 -5.36 -11.88
C SER A 96 14.86 -5.42 -12.47
N GLU A 97 15.52 -4.28 -12.63
CA GLU A 97 16.92 -4.21 -13.01
C GLU A 97 17.85 -4.80 -11.92
N LYS A 98 17.40 -4.73 -10.67
CA LYS A 98 18.15 -5.20 -9.51
C LYS A 98 17.81 -6.64 -9.11
N THR A 99 16.54 -7.04 -9.19
CA THR A 99 16.07 -8.34 -8.72
C THR A 99 14.81 -8.79 -9.47
N ARG A 100 14.42 -10.07 -9.32
CA ARG A 100 13.13 -10.55 -9.85
C ARG A 100 11.98 -9.86 -9.13
N THR A 101 11.00 -9.39 -9.89
CA THR A 101 9.79 -8.72 -9.39
C THR A 101 8.55 -9.36 -9.98
N CYS A 102 7.49 -9.50 -9.19
CA CYS A 102 6.20 -10.01 -9.65
C CYS A 102 5.07 -9.16 -9.05
N ALA A 103 4.26 -8.51 -9.88
CA ALA A 103 2.99 -7.92 -9.50
C ALA A 103 1.86 -8.89 -9.86
N TRP A 104 0.80 -8.95 -9.06
CA TRP A 104 -0.30 -9.86 -9.28
C TRP A 104 -1.66 -9.15 -9.27
N ASP A 105 -2.63 -9.75 -9.95
CA ASP A 105 -4.00 -9.27 -9.99
C ASP A 105 -4.89 -10.14 -9.10
N ARG A 106 -5.67 -9.52 -8.23
CA ARG A 106 -6.71 -10.22 -7.46
C ARG A 106 -7.77 -10.80 -8.38
N ALA A 107 -8.51 -11.80 -7.90
CA ALA A 107 -9.66 -12.33 -8.61
C ALA A 107 -10.64 -11.21 -9.01
N GLY A 108 -11.01 -11.17 -10.28
CA GLY A 108 -11.90 -10.14 -10.83
C GLY A 108 -11.24 -8.79 -11.11
N TYR A 109 -9.91 -8.69 -11.06
CA TYR A 109 -9.14 -7.51 -11.47
C TYR A 109 -8.19 -7.82 -12.61
N GLY A 110 -7.80 -6.81 -13.37
CA GLY A 110 -6.83 -6.94 -14.46
C GLY A 110 -7.12 -8.14 -15.36
N PHE A 111 -6.18 -9.06 -15.45
CA PHE A 111 -6.31 -10.27 -16.24
C PHE A 111 -6.69 -11.54 -15.47
N SER A 112 -6.87 -11.44 -14.14
CA SER A 112 -7.28 -12.59 -13.32
C SER A 112 -8.75 -12.97 -13.52
N ASP A 113 -9.01 -14.29 -13.49
CA ASP A 113 -10.37 -14.81 -13.49
C ASP A 113 -11.13 -14.37 -12.24
N PRO A 114 -12.45 -14.14 -12.33
CA PRO A 114 -13.26 -13.90 -11.16
C PRO A 114 -13.37 -15.16 -10.29
N SER A 115 -13.52 -14.95 -8.97
CA SER A 115 -13.78 -16.00 -8.00
C SER A 115 -15.27 -16.25 -7.84
N PRO A 116 -15.72 -17.50 -7.71
CA PRO A 116 -17.10 -17.80 -7.35
C PRO A 116 -17.38 -17.54 -5.85
N PHE A 117 -16.35 -17.26 -5.06
CA PHE A 117 -16.46 -17.07 -3.62
C PHE A 117 -16.34 -15.59 -3.27
N VAL A 118 -16.90 -15.22 -2.11
CA VAL A 118 -16.72 -13.91 -1.50
C VAL A 118 -15.23 -13.61 -1.38
N GLN A 119 -14.83 -12.43 -1.81
CA GLN A 119 -13.47 -11.97 -1.68
C GLN A 119 -13.31 -11.11 -0.41
N ASP A 120 -12.37 -11.50 0.42
CA ASP A 120 -11.87 -10.79 1.59
C ASP A 120 -10.36 -11.00 1.68
N ILE A 121 -9.67 -10.32 2.60
CA ILE A 121 -8.20 -10.42 2.69
C ILE A 121 -7.69 -11.84 2.92
N LYS A 122 -8.48 -12.72 3.52
CA LYS A 122 -8.09 -14.13 3.73
C LYS A 122 -8.10 -14.88 2.40
N HIS A 123 -9.15 -14.71 1.59
CA HIS A 123 -9.26 -15.37 0.30
C HIS A 123 -8.28 -14.81 -0.71
N THR A 124 -8.10 -13.48 -0.76
CA THR A 124 -7.12 -12.86 -1.66
C THR A 124 -5.69 -13.24 -1.29
N THR A 125 -5.34 -13.29 0.01
CA THR A 125 -4.02 -13.79 0.45
C THR A 125 -3.82 -15.26 0.06
N ALA A 126 -4.85 -16.10 0.17
CA ALA A 126 -4.78 -17.50 -0.23
C ALA A 126 -4.62 -17.66 -1.76
N ASP A 127 -5.26 -16.81 -2.56
CA ASP A 127 -5.07 -16.78 -4.01
C ASP A 127 -3.64 -16.34 -4.38
N MET A 128 -3.08 -15.35 -3.69
CA MET A 128 -1.68 -14.93 -3.84
C MET A 128 -0.70 -16.06 -3.48
N GLU A 129 -0.91 -16.74 -2.36
CA GLU A 129 -0.11 -17.92 -1.96
C GLU A 129 -0.14 -19.02 -3.02
N ALA A 130 -1.35 -19.35 -3.50
CA ALA A 130 -1.53 -20.36 -4.52
C ALA A 130 -0.85 -20.00 -5.84
N ALA A 131 -0.95 -18.72 -6.26
CA ALA A 131 -0.30 -18.22 -7.46
C ALA A 131 1.23 -18.24 -7.35
N ILE A 132 1.80 -17.78 -6.22
CA ILE A 132 3.24 -17.82 -5.95
C ILE A 132 3.75 -19.27 -5.99
N LYS A 133 3.05 -20.19 -5.35
CA LYS A 133 3.39 -21.62 -5.35
C LYS A 133 3.32 -22.23 -6.75
N ALA A 134 2.22 -22.03 -7.46
CA ALA A 134 2.01 -22.61 -8.79
C ALA A 134 2.93 -21.99 -9.86
N ALA A 135 3.41 -20.77 -9.65
CA ALA A 135 4.42 -20.11 -10.49
C ALA A 135 5.86 -20.54 -10.16
N ASN A 136 6.05 -21.48 -9.25
CA ASN A 136 7.38 -21.93 -8.76
C ASN A 136 8.26 -20.75 -8.34
N ILE A 137 7.67 -19.76 -7.65
CA ILE A 137 8.42 -18.67 -7.04
C ILE A 137 8.92 -19.18 -5.69
N GLU A 138 10.13 -19.72 -5.72
CA GLU A 138 10.82 -20.26 -4.55
C GLU A 138 11.78 -19.22 -3.93
N GLY A 139 12.37 -19.56 -2.76
CA GLY A 139 13.36 -18.73 -2.07
C GLY A 139 12.78 -17.54 -1.32
N PRO A 140 13.66 -16.60 -0.93
CA PRO A 140 13.31 -15.46 -0.11
C PRO A 140 12.47 -14.43 -0.87
N LEU A 141 11.55 -13.80 -0.14
CA LEU A 141 10.62 -12.80 -0.64
C LEU A 141 10.81 -11.46 0.08
N VAL A 142 10.63 -10.38 -0.67
CA VAL A 142 10.33 -9.04 -0.15
C VAL A 142 8.92 -8.69 -0.59
N LEU A 143 8.06 -8.36 0.37
CA LEU A 143 6.67 -7.99 0.09
C LEU A 143 6.56 -6.48 -0.03
N VAL A 144 5.88 -6.02 -1.08
CA VAL A 144 5.57 -4.61 -1.31
C VAL A 144 4.07 -4.45 -1.39
N GLY A 145 3.47 -3.77 -0.43
CA GLY A 145 2.02 -3.61 -0.32
C GLY A 145 1.59 -2.15 -0.31
N HIS A 146 0.62 -1.78 -1.17
CA HIS A 146 -0.04 -0.49 -1.13
C HIS A 146 -1.43 -0.63 -0.51
N SER A 147 -1.80 0.30 0.38
CA SER A 147 -3.17 0.38 0.93
C SER A 147 -3.64 -0.99 1.49
N MET A 148 -4.75 -1.56 0.98
CA MET A 148 -5.24 -2.89 1.35
C MET A 148 -4.19 -4.00 1.12
N GLY A 149 -3.28 -3.84 0.14
CA GLY A 149 -2.16 -4.74 -0.09
C GLY A 149 -1.22 -4.89 1.11
N GLY A 150 -1.23 -3.91 2.01
CA GLY A 150 -0.56 -4.00 3.31
C GLY A 150 -1.15 -5.09 4.21
N TYR A 151 -2.48 -5.28 4.22
CA TYR A 151 -3.10 -6.36 4.99
C TYR A 151 -2.69 -7.74 4.48
N GLU A 152 -2.72 -7.93 3.15
CA GLU A 152 -2.31 -9.19 2.53
C GLU A 152 -0.84 -9.48 2.78
N SER A 153 0.01 -8.45 2.72
CA SER A 153 1.44 -8.57 3.06
C SER A 153 1.64 -9.02 4.50
N LEU A 154 0.90 -8.45 5.45
CA LEU A 154 0.97 -8.86 6.86
C LEU A 154 0.49 -10.31 7.06
N LEU A 155 -0.65 -10.70 6.46
CA LEU A 155 -1.18 -12.06 6.61
C LEU A 155 -0.26 -13.11 5.94
N PHE A 156 0.31 -12.77 4.79
CA PHE A 156 1.28 -13.63 4.12
C PHE A 156 2.54 -13.80 4.97
N ALA A 157 3.09 -12.70 5.49
CA ALA A 157 4.28 -12.73 6.34
C ALA A 157 4.06 -13.49 7.66
N ASP A 158 2.87 -13.38 8.26
CA ASP A 158 2.52 -14.15 9.46
C ASP A 158 2.58 -15.67 9.21
N LYS A 159 2.21 -16.11 8.01
CA LYS A 159 2.14 -17.53 7.63
C LYS A 159 3.45 -18.05 7.04
N HIS A 160 4.22 -17.20 6.39
CA HIS A 160 5.43 -17.54 5.65
C HIS A 160 6.64 -16.70 6.12
N SER A 161 6.79 -16.60 7.44
CA SER A 161 7.86 -15.81 8.08
C SER A 161 9.26 -16.30 7.71
N GLU A 162 9.42 -17.59 7.43
CA GLU A 162 10.69 -18.22 7.01
C GLU A 162 11.14 -17.76 5.62
N ARG A 163 10.22 -17.33 4.78
CA ARG A 163 10.48 -16.85 3.41
C ARG A 163 10.37 -15.34 3.27
N THR A 164 9.58 -14.69 4.10
CA THR A 164 9.40 -13.24 4.06
C THR A 164 10.54 -12.57 4.80
N LEU A 165 11.53 -12.10 4.07
CA LEU A 165 12.76 -11.54 4.65
C LEU A 165 12.81 -10.01 4.66
N GLY A 166 11.83 -9.34 4.05
CA GLY A 166 11.71 -7.89 4.03
C GLY A 166 10.33 -7.42 3.64
N MET A 167 9.99 -6.18 3.99
CA MET A 167 8.68 -5.60 3.67
C MET A 167 8.78 -4.10 3.41
N VAL A 168 8.11 -3.61 2.36
CA VAL A 168 7.90 -2.18 2.11
C VAL A 168 6.41 -1.92 1.97
N LEU A 169 5.84 -1.12 2.85
CA LEU A 169 4.41 -0.81 2.83
C LEU A 169 4.20 0.67 2.52
N ILE A 170 3.39 0.92 1.50
CA ILE A 170 3.17 2.24 0.92
C ILE A 170 1.77 2.68 1.28
N ASP A 171 1.68 3.67 2.15
CA ASP A 171 0.44 4.20 2.74
C ASP A 171 -0.57 3.08 3.07
N PRO A 172 -0.13 2.02 3.81
CA PRO A 172 -0.89 0.80 3.98
C PRO A 172 -2.14 1.02 4.81
N SER A 173 -3.18 0.23 4.55
CA SER A 173 -4.31 0.12 5.47
C SER A 173 -3.86 -0.35 6.84
N ILE A 174 -4.44 0.23 7.90
CA ILE A 174 -4.03 -0.02 9.28
C ILE A 174 -5.00 -0.95 10.03
N PRO A 175 -4.53 -1.82 10.93
CA PRO A 175 -5.40 -2.60 11.79
C PRO A 175 -6.42 -1.71 12.52
N HIS A 176 -7.66 -2.15 12.63
CA HIS A 176 -8.79 -1.39 13.17
C HIS A 176 -9.14 -0.11 12.38
N GLN A 177 -8.80 -0.02 11.10
CA GLN A 177 -9.01 1.19 10.30
C GLN A 177 -10.45 1.69 10.34
N SER A 178 -11.42 0.82 10.11
CA SER A 178 -12.84 1.18 10.08
C SER A 178 -13.37 1.68 11.42
N GLU A 179 -12.79 1.23 12.53
CA GLU A 179 -13.19 1.70 13.87
C GLU A 179 -12.60 3.07 14.18
N ARG A 180 -11.40 3.32 13.72
CA ARG A 180 -10.66 4.57 13.97
C ARG A 180 -11.06 5.69 13.01
N ILE A 181 -11.44 5.33 11.77
CA ILE A 181 -11.65 6.25 10.66
C ILE A 181 -13.02 6.01 10.04
N ARG A 182 -14.08 6.49 10.68
CA ARG A 182 -15.47 6.24 10.27
C ARG A 182 -15.81 6.71 8.85
N ILE A 183 -15.20 7.80 8.39
CA ILE A 183 -15.44 8.32 7.03
C ILE A 183 -15.03 7.31 5.97
N PHE A 184 -14.12 6.39 6.29
CA PHE A 184 -13.70 5.32 5.39
C PHE A 184 -14.80 4.26 5.20
N ASP A 185 -15.60 3.99 6.23
CA ASP A 185 -16.76 3.09 6.10
C ASP A 185 -17.84 3.69 5.18
N GLU A 186 -18.04 5.00 5.25
CA GLU A 186 -18.97 5.71 4.35
C GLU A 186 -18.45 5.67 2.90
N TYR A 187 -17.17 5.85 2.69
CA TYR A 187 -16.51 5.70 1.39
C TYR A 187 -16.69 4.28 0.83
N ASN A 188 -16.41 3.25 1.62
CA ASN A 188 -16.58 1.86 1.19
C ASN A 188 -18.04 1.53 0.86
N LYS A 189 -18.98 2.03 1.65
CA LYS A 189 -20.41 1.88 1.40
C LYS A 189 -20.84 2.57 0.10
N PHE A 190 -20.34 3.77 -0.15
CA PHE A 190 -20.60 4.51 -1.39
C PHE A 190 -20.13 3.70 -2.61
N ASN A 191 -18.89 3.23 -2.59
CA ASN A 191 -18.33 2.44 -3.70
C ASN A 191 -19.07 1.11 -3.88
N SER A 192 -19.43 0.42 -2.80
CA SER A 192 -20.16 -0.85 -2.92
C SER A 192 -21.55 -0.66 -3.52
N ILE A 193 -22.27 0.44 -3.20
CA ILE A 193 -23.56 0.78 -3.81
C ILE A 193 -23.39 1.07 -5.30
N HIS A 194 -22.38 1.89 -5.67
CA HIS A 194 -22.07 2.18 -7.07
C HIS A 194 -21.83 0.90 -7.87
N LEU A 195 -20.92 0.05 -7.39
CA LEU A 195 -20.59 -1.23 -8.03
C LEU A 195 -21.79 -2.18 -8.11
N ARG A 196 -22.71 -2.18 -7.12
CA ARG A 196 -23.96 -2.96 -7.19
C ARG A 196 -24.89 -2.48 -8.29
N ASN A 197 -24.98 -1.17 -8.51
CA ASN A 197 -25.75 -0.60 -9.61
C ASN A 197 -25.15 -1.05 -10.95
N CYS A 198 -23.84 -0.95 -11.12
CA CYS A 198 -23.15 -1.41 -12.32
C CYS A 198 -23.33 -2.92 -12.54
N PHE A 199 -23.15 -3.73 -11.50
CA PHE A 199 -23.46 -5.17 -11.56
C PHE A 199 -24.86 -5.45 -12.09
N ALA A 200 -25.87 -4.74 -11.57
CA ALA A 200 -27.26 -4.93 -11.96
C ALA A 200 -27.50 -4.53 -13.41
N GLU A 201 -26.86 -3.49 -13.91
CA GLU A 201 -26.96 -3.04 -15.30
C GLU A 201 -26.30 -4.01 -16.27
N ILE A 202 -25.07 -4.44 -15.96
CA ILE A 202 -24.32 -5.41 -16.78
C ILE A 202 -25.06 -6.74 -16.82
N LYS A 203 -25.55 -7.23 -15.68
CA LYS A 203 -26.34 -8.48 -15.62
C LYS A 203 -27.62 -8.43 -16.44
N ARG A 204 -28.21 -7.23 -16.62
CA ARG A 204 -29.40 -7.04 -17.48
C ARG A 204 -29.06 -6.83 -18.95
N GLY A 205 -27.78 -6.88 -19.34
CA GLY A 205 -27.34 -6.65 -20.71
C GLY A 205 -27.47 -5.21 -21.18
N LYS A 206 -27.50 -4.23 -20.26
CA LYS A 206 -27.58 -2.81 -20.61
C LYS A 206 -26.29 -2.24 -21.17
N HIS A 207 -25.18 -2.93 -20.96
CA HIS A 207 -23.86 -2.52 -21.42
C HIS A 207 -23.31 -3.50 -22.45
N SER A 208 -22.64 -2.94 -23.45
CA SER A 208 -21.83 -3.62 -24.44
C SER A 208 -20.51 -2.86 -24.59
N HIS A 209 -19.59 -3.36 -25.40
CA HIS A 209 -18.32 -2.67 -25.65
C HIS A 209 -18.53 -1.22 -26.15
N SER A 210 -19.51 -0.98 -27.00
CA SER A 210 -19.79 0.33 -27.60
C SER A 210 -20.92 1.13 -26.94
N SER A 211 -21.57 0.61 -25.89
CA SER A 211 -22.66 1.34 -25.26
C SER A 211 -22.12 2.53 -24.41
N PRO A 212 -22.91 3.64 -24.32
CA PRO A 212 -22.64 4.71 -23.37
C PRO A 212 -22.57 4.18 -21.94
N ASP A 213 -21.75 4.82 -21.13
CA ASP A 213 -21.60 4.53 -19.69
C ASP A 213 -21.99 5.73 -18.82
N PRO A 214 -23.29 6.07 -18.75
CA PRO A 214 -23.75 7.26 -18.04
C PRO A 214 -23.55 7.16 -16.51
N ASN A 215 -23.31 5.96 -16.01
CA ASN A 215 -23.13 5.67 -14.59
C ASN A 215 -21.67 5.43 -14.21
N ASN A 216 -20.72 5.64 -15.13
CA ASN A 216 -19.29 5.43 -14.92
C ASN A 216 -18.96 4.04 -14.35
N CYS A 217 -19.58 3.01 -14.92
CA CYS A 217 -19.30 1.62 -14.54
C CYS A 217 -17.93 1.15 -15.01
N PHE A 218 -17.41 1.78 -16.06
CA PHE A 218 -16.10 1.48 -16.66
C PHE A 218 -15.14 2.67 -16.48
N GLU A 219 -15.06 3.18 -15.24
CA GLU A 219 -14.13 4.26 -14.91
C GLU A 219 -12.73 3.68 -14.72
N TYR A 220 -11.82 4.08 -15.59
CA TYR A 220 -10.41 3.69 -15.56
C TYR A 220 -9.53 4.92 -15.38
N ASP A 221 -8.30 4.68 -14.90
CA ASP A 221 -7.28 5.74 -14.80
C ASP A 221 -7.24 6.55 -16.11
N PRO A 222 -7.38 7.88 -16.05
CA PRO A 222 -7.36 8.73 -17.24
C PRO A 222 -6.10 8.55 -18.10
N THR A 223 -4.99 8.18 -17.49
CA THR A 223 -3.70 7.98 -18.18
C THR A 223 -3.64 6.67 -18.97
N TYR A 224 -4.58 5.74 -18.78
CA TYR A 224 -4.61 4.51 -19.57
C TYR A 224 -4.89 4.81 -21.05
N PRO A 225 -4.12 4.21 -21.99
CA PRO A 225 -4.42 4.31 -23.41
C PRO A 225 -5.78 3.68 -23.73
N LEU A 226 -6.42 4.15 -24.78
CA LEU A 226 -7.74 3.66 -25.19
C LEU A 226 -7.77 2.14 -25.38
N GLU A 227 -6.74 1.57 -26.00
CA GLU A 227 -6.64 0.12 -26.20
C GLU A 227 -6.70 -0.65 -24.87
N LEU A 228 -6.04 -0.16 -23.84
CA LEU A 228 -6.10 -0.80 -22.50
C LEU A 228 -7.49 -0.66 -21.88
N LYS A 229 -8.10 0.52 -21.99
CA LYS A 229 -9.48 0.76 -21.50
C LYS A 229 -10.47 -0.18 -22.18
N ASP A 230 -10.33 -0.38 -23.48
CA ASP A 230 -11.18 -1.29 -24.26
C ASP A 230 -11.02 -2.75 -23.81
N ILE A 231 -9.78 -3.20 -23.61
CA ILE A 231 -9.48 -4.55 -23.11
C ILE A 231 -10.09 -4.76 -21.70
N LEU A 232 -9.95 -3.79 -20.80
CA LEU A 232 -10.50 -3.89 -19.46
C LEU A 232 -12.02 -3.84 -19.49
N LYS A 233 -12.63 -2.98 -20.31
CA LYS A 233 -14.08 -2.89 -20.49
C LYS A 233 -14.68 -4.22 -20.96
N GLU A 234 -14.07 -4.87 -21.95
CA GLU A 234 -14.51 -6.19 -22.40
C GLU A 234 -14.54 -7.21 -21.24
N LYS A 235 -13.51 -7.20 -20.41
CA LYS A 235 -13.46 -8.07 -19.22
C LYS A 235 -14.50 -7.72 -18.18
N ASP A 236 -14.71 -6.43 -17.94
CA ASP A 236 -15.64 -5.92 -16.93
C ASP A 236 -17.11 -6.05 -17.36
N LEU A 237 -17.38 -6.48 -18.59
CA LEU A 237 -18.73 -6.96 -18.98
C LEU A 237 -19.10 -8.31 -18.31
N ASP A 238 -18.16 -9.01 -17.66
CA ASP A 238 -18.47 -10.16 -16.82
C ASP A 238 -18.96 -9.70 -15.42
N PRO A 239 -20.24 -9.88 -15.08
CA PRO A 239 -20.77 -9.41 -13.81
C PRO A 239 -20.12 -10.06 -12.58
N ARG A 240 -19.47 -11.24 -12.72
CA ARG A 240 -18.78 -11.90 -11.61
C ARG A 240 -17.60 -11.07 -11.11
N ARG A 241 -16.98 -10.27 -11.97
CA ARG A 241 -15.89 -9.33 -11.59
C ARG A 241 -16.40 -8.29 -10.60
N TYR A 242 -17.56 -7.70 -10.87
CA TYR A 242 -18.20 -6.77 -9.94
C TYR A 242 -18.56 -7.44 -8.61
N SER A 243 -19.01 -8.70 -8.62
CA SER A 243 -19.27 -9.43 -7.38
C SER A 243 -18.03 -9.54 -6.50
N ASN A 244 -16.85 -9.75 -7.09
CA ASN A 244 -15.59 -9.79 -6.35
C ASN A 244 -15.18 -8.40 -5.82
N GLN A 245 -15.30 -7.37 -6.63
CA GLN A 245 -15.01 -5.99 -6.24
C GLN A 245 -15.94 -5.52 -5.11
N ILE A 246 -17.24 -5.72 -5.26
CA ILE A 246 -18.26 -5.40 -4.23
C ILE A 246 -17.88 -6.07 -2.91
N SER A 247 -17.55 -7.36 -2.94
CA SER A 247 -17.27 -8.09 -1.71
C SER A 247 -16.04 -7.55 -0.97
N LEU A 248 -15.00 -7.10 -1.67
CA LEU A 248 -13.83 -6.48 -1.03
C LEU A 248 -14.17 -5.18 -0.29
N PHE A 249 -15.01 -4.31 -0.89
CA PHE A 249 -15.47 -3.11 -0.19
C PHE A 249 -16.34 -3.44 1.03
N GLU A 250 -17.22 -4.42 0.91
CA GLU A 250 -18.14 -4.81 1.99
C GLU A 250 -17.47 -5.60 3.11
N GLN A 251 -16.45 -6.38 2.82
CA GLN A 251 -15.69 -7.11 3.83
C GLN A 251 -14.61 -6.26 4.50
N PHE A 252 -14.24 -5.10 3.94
CA PHE A 252 -13.13 -4.28 4.41
C PHE A 252 -13.16 -4.00 5.91
N LYS A 253 -14.34 -3.69 6.47
CA LYS A 253 -14.50 -3.48 7.92
C LYS A 253 -14.09 -4.72 8.72
N LYS A 254 -14.56 -5.90 8.31
CA LYS A 254 -14.20 -7.17 8.96
C LYS A 254 -12.72 -7.47 8.75
N ASP A 255 -12.19 -7.12 7.59
CA ASP A 255 -10.79 -7.34 7.24
C ASP A 255 -9.85 -6.50 8.09
N SER A 256 -10.21 -5.24 8.35
CA SER A 256 -9.44 -4.37 9.25
C SER A 256 -9.34 -4.93 10.68
N MET A 257 -10.30 -5.77 11.09
CA MET A 257 -10.27 -6.50 12.37
C MET A 257 -9.49 -7.81 12.27
N ARG A 258 -9.64 -8.55 11.17
CA ARG A 258 -8.95 -9.84 10.94
C ARG A 258 -7.44 -9.70 10.88
N VAL A 259 -6.94 -8.58 10.38
CA VAL A 259 -5.51 -8.33 10.29
C VAL A 259 -4.87 -8.07 11.67
N VAL A 260 -5.68 -7.89 12.71
CA VAL A 260 -5.19 -7.66 14.08
C VAL A 260 -4.53 -8.93 14.60
N ASN A 261 -3.26 -8.82 15.00
CA ASN A 261 -2.51 -9.90 15.62
C ASN A 261 -1.58 -9.29 16.69
N SER A 262 -1.99 -9.38 17.94
CA SER A 262 -1.25 -8.82 19.08
C SER A 262 0.08 -9.52 19.37
N LYS A 263 0.29 -10.71 18.78
CA LYS A 263 1.54 -11.47 18.92
C LYS A 263 2.50 -11.26 17.75
N ARG A 264 2.11 -10.43 16.76
CA ARG A 264 2.92 -10.19 15.58
C ARG A 264 4.23 -9.52 15.96
N ASN A 265 5.31 -10.17 15.60
CA ASN A 265 6.67 -9.70 15.79
C ASN A 265 7.56 -10.30 14.69
N TYR A 266 8.19 -9.45 13.93
CA TYR A 266 9.03 -9.85 12.80
C TYR A 266 10.54 -9.80 13.13
N GLY A 267 10.89 -9.73 14.43
CA GLY A 267 12.29 -9.73 14.87
C GLY A 267 13.08 -8.55 14.28
N SER A 268 14.15 -8.84 13.56
CA SER A 268 15.00 -7.86 12.87
C SER A 268 14.78 -7.79 11.36
N MET A 269 13.63 -8.23 10.86
CA MET A 269 13.28 -8.13 9.45
C MET A 269 13.25 -6.66 9.02
N PRO A 270 13.91 -6.24 7.93
CA PRO A 270 13.81 -4.88 7.43
C PRO A 270 12.36 -4.58 6.99
N ILE A 271 11.77 -3.57 7.61
CA ILE A 271 10.44 -3.06 7.27
C ILE A 271 10.53 -1.57 7.03
N LYS A 272 10.07 -1.12 5.87
CA LYS A 272 9.93 0.30 5.56
C LYS A 272 8.46 0.64 5.34
N ILE A 273 7.96 1.64 6.07
CA ILE A 273 6.61 2.16 5.94
C ILE A 273 6.70 3.58 5.42
N LEU A 274 6.07 3.84 4.29
CA LEU A 274 5.96 5.17 3.68
C LEU A 274 4.54 5.67 3.86
N SER A 275 4.36 6.83 4.46
CA SER A 275 3.07 7.50 4.61
C SER A 275 2.95 8.69 3.69
N ALA A 276 1.77 8.92 3.16
CA ALA A 276 1.44 10.17 2.51
C ALA A 276 1.44 11.35 3.50
N SER A 277 1.76 12.55 3.01
CA SER A 277 1.68 13.79 3.78
C SER A 277 0.34 14.51 3.62
N ASP A 278 -0.44 14.14 2.60
CA ASP A 278 -1.72 14.78 2.28
C ASP A 278 -2.79 13.73 1.95
N THR A 279 -4.05 14.09 2.14
CA THR A 279 -5.21 13.27 1.75
C THR A 279 -5.52 13.32 0.27
N GLY A 280 -4.98 14.29 -0.44
CA GLY A 280 -5.37 14.62 -1.82
C GLY A 280 -6.69 15.37 -1.92
N ASP A 281 -7.16 15.49 -3.15
CA ASP A 281 -8.43 16.16 -3.45
C ASP A 281 -9.62 15.24 -3.18
N TRP A 282 -10.33 15.49 -2.10
CA TRP A 282 -11.56 14.77 -1.75
C TRP A 282 -12.82 15.37 -2.39
N SER A 283 -12.72 16.47 -3.12
CA SER A 283 -13.87 17.18 -3.68
C SER A 283 -14.64 16.35 -4.72
N THR A 284 -13.93 15.48 -5.41
CA THR A 284 -14.49 14.62 -6.46
C THR A 284 -15.27 13.41 -5.93
N VAL A 285 -15.10 13.07 -4.65
CA VAL A 285 -15.79 11.92 -4.03
C VAL A 285 -16.94 12.43 -3.14
N PRO A 286 -18.21 12.23 -3.50
CA PRO A 286 -19.35 12.86 -2.82
C PRO A 286 -19.41 12.69 -1.31
N VAL A 287 -19.00 11.55 -0.78
CA VAL A 287 -18.98 11.28 0.68
C VAL A 287 -17.80 11.94 1.37
N LEU A 288 -16.68 12.10 0.67
CA LEU A 288 -15.45 12.71 1.20
C LEU A 288 -15.43 14.24 1.04
N SER A 289 -16.12 14.77 0.02
CA SER A 289 -16.18 16.21 -0.27
C SER A 289 -16.77 17.02 0.89
N LYS A 290 -17.59 16.41 1.73
CA LYS A 290 -18.20 17.01 2.92
C LYS A 290 -17.27 17.01 4.13
N ALA A 291 -16.10 16.38 4.06
CA ALA A 291 -15.16 16.31 5.17
C ALA A 291 -14.54 17.67 5.48
N THR A 292 -14.63 18.07 6.74
CA THR A 292 -13.97 19.29 7.23
C THR A 292 -12.44 19.10 7.25
N LEU A 293 -11.70 20.20 7.24
CA LEU A 293 -10.24 20.18 7.40
C LEU A 293 -9.83 19.41 8.69
N ARG A 294 -10.57 19.57 9.77
CA ARG A 294 -10.32 18.82 11.01
C ARG A 294 -10.43 17.30 10.81
N GLN A 295 -11.44 16.84 10.08
CA GLN A 295 -11.62 15.42 9.80
C GLN A 295 -10.51 14.88 8.89
N ARG A 296 -10.07 15.66 7.90
CA ARG A 296 -8.92 15.29 7.05
C ARG A 296 -7.63 15.16 7.87
N ASN A 297 -7.36 16.13 8.74
CA ASN A 297 -6.19 16.09 9.61
C ASN A 297 -6.24 14.92 10.61
N GLN A 298 -7.42 14.59 11.14
CA GLN A 298 -7.61 13.40 11.98
C GLN A 298 -7.36 12.11 11.22
N PHE A 299 -7.84 12.03 9.98
CA PHE A 299 -7.59 10.90 9.09
C PHE A 299 -6.09 10.67 8.91
N LEU A 300 -5.33 11.68 8.48
CA LEU A 300 -3.87 11.58 8.31
C LEU A 300 -3.17 11.19 9.62
N ALA A 301 -3.54 11.81 10.73
CA ALA A 301 -2.93 11.52 12.01
C ALA A 301 -3.17 10.06 12.47
N GLU A 302 -4.36 9.50 12.22
CA GLU A 302 -4.65 8.10 12.53
C GLU A 302 -3.86 7.14 11.64
N PHE A 303 -3.76 7.42 10.34
CA PHE A 303 -2.94 6.63 9.42
C PHE A 303 -1.48 6.65 9.85
N GLN A 304 -0.88 7.81 10.03
CA GLN A 304 0.53 7.96 10.41
C GLN A 304 0.83 7.29 11.76
N ARG A 305 -0.09 7.37 12.73
CA ARG A 305 0.03 6.66 14.00
C ARG A 305 0.01 5.14 13.81
N GLY A 306 -0.91 4.65 12.98
CA GLY A 306 -1.01 3.24 12.62
C GLY A 306 0.23 2.74 11.90
N HIS A 307 0.74 3.52 10.94
CA HIS A 307 1.97 3.22 10.21
C HIS A 307 3.19 3.15 11.14
N GLY A 308 3.33 4.10 12.06
CA GLY A 308 4.37 4.04 13.08
C GLY A 308 4.25 2.80 13.98
N ALA A 309 3.03 2.36 14.30
CA ALA A 309 2.81 1.11 15.03
C ALA A 309 3.20 -0.12 14.19
N MET A 310 2.91 -0.12 12.89
CA MET A 310 3.32 -1.21 11.99
C MET A 310 4.84 -1.28 11.81
N ALA A 311 5.54 -0.16 11.75
CA ALA A 311 7.01 -0.14 11.72
C ALA A 311 7.61 -0.82 12.97
N ARG A 312 7.03 -0.60 14.15
CA ARG A 312 7.48 -1.23 15.42
C ARG A 312 7.23 -2.73 15.52
N LEU A 313 6.63 -3.37 14.52
CA LEU A 313 6.54 -4.83 14.42
C LEU A 313 7.90 -5.48 14.17
N SER A 314 8.92 -4.70 13.85
CA SER A 314 10.31 -5.14 13.73
C SER A 314 11.24 -4.18 14.49
N THR A 315 12.32 -4.70 15.08
CA THR A 315 13.40 -3.89 15.66
C THR A 315 14.18 -3.12 14.58
N ASN A 316 14.03 -3.52 13.32
CA ASN A 316 14.62 -2.88 12.13
C ASN A 316 13.51 -2.29 11.23
N GLY A 317 12.47 -1.79 11.86
CA GLY A 317 11.35 -1.14 11.17
C GLY A 317 11.50 0.37 11.17
N THR A 318 11.25 1.01 10.02
CA THR A 318 11.28 2.47 9.86
C THR A 318 9.95 2.98 9.31
N HIS A 319 9.61 4.21 9.67
CA HIS A 319 8.44 4.92 9.17
C HIS A 319 8.85 6.32 8.71
N ALA A 320 8.50 6.67 7.48
CA ALA A 320 8.76 7.98 6.90
C ALA A 320 7.47 8.58 6.32
N ILE A 321 7.29 9.89 6.51
CA ILE A 321 6.24 10.67 5.84
C ILE A 321 6.86 11.28 4.60
N VAL A 322 6.33 10.93 3.43
CA VAL A 322 6.81 11.42 2.13
C VAL A 322 6.10 12.73 1.83
N GLN A 323 6.86 13.82 1.81
CA GLN A 323 6.30 15.15 1.59
C GLN A 323 5.74 15.30 0.18
N ASP A 324 4.74 16.16 0.03
CA ASP A 324 4.08 16.49 -1.23
C ASP A 324 3.49 15.28 -1.97
N THR A 325 3.03 14.28 -1.20
CA THR A 325 2.40 13.08 -1.74
C THR A 325 1.03 12.82 -1.13
N THR A 326 0.20 12.17 -1.94
CA THR A 326 -1.10 11.62 -1.56
C THR A 326 -1.03 10.10 -1.44
N HIS A 327 -2.17 9.43 -1.25
CA HIS A 327 -2.28 7.99 -1.08
C HIS A 327 -1.49 7.14 -2.11
N TYR A 328 -1.34 7.63 -3.34
CA TYR A 328 -0.63 6.92 -4.42
C TYR A 328 0.84 7.35 -4.53
N ILE A 329 1.63 7.22 -3.46
CA ILE A 329 3.05 7.60 -3.42
C ILE A 329 3.83 6.95 -4.56
N HIS A 330 3.56 5.68 -4.88
CA HIS A 330 4.21 4.93 -5.96
C HIS A 330 3.91 5.46 -7.37
N ALA A 331 2.85 6.24 -7.52
CA ALA A 331 2.52 6.93 -8.78
C ALA A 331 3.09 8.35 -8.82
N THR A 332 3.01 9.10 -7.71
CA THR A 332 3.40 10.51 -7.65
C THR A 332 4.87 10.74 -7.31
N ASN A 333 5.48 9.84 -6.54
CA ASN A 333 6.91 9.87 -6.18
C ASN A 333 7.52 8.46 -6.20
N PRO A 334 7.61 7.80 -7.38
CA PRO A 334 8.09 6.43 -7.51
C PRO A 334 9.52 6.25 -7.02
N HIS A 335 10.38 7.27 -7.10
CA HIS A 335 11.79 7.18 -6.70
C HIS A 335 11.97 6.86 -5.23
N VAL A 336 11.17 7.45 -4.34
CA VAL A 336 11.23 7.16 -2.90
C VAL A 336 10.85 5.70 -2.63
N VAL A 337 9.87 5.19 -3.37
CA VAL A 337 9.43 3.80 -3.26
C VAL A 337 10.50 2.85 -3.80
N ILE A 338 11.09 3.16 -4.96
CA ILE A 338 12.19 2.39 -5.55
C ILE A 338 13.39 2.33 -4.60
N SER A 339 13.80 3.47 -4.02
CA SER A 339 14.89 3.52 -3.05
C SER A 339 14.60 2.63 -1.84
N ALA A 340 13.42 2.76 -1.25
CA ALA A 340 13.00 1.96 -0.09
C ALA A 340 13.03 0.45 -0.38
N ILE A 341 12.58 0.03 -1.57
CA ILE A 341 12.61 -1.38 -1.98
C ILE A 341 14.04 -1.84 -2.18
N ASN A 342 14.86 -1.06 -2.88
CA ASN A 342 16.24 -1.40 -3.16
C ASN A 342 17.07 -1.54 -1.89
N GLU A 343 16.87 -0.67 -0.90
CA GLU A 343 17.53 -0.76 0.42
C GLU A 343 17.13 -2.04 1.16
N VAL A 344 15.85 -2.42 1.15
CA VAL A 344 15.39 -3.66 1.77
C VAL A 344 15.95 -4.89 1.03
N VAL A 345 16.00 -4.87 -0.31
CA VAL A 345 16.60 -5.95 -1.11
C VAL A 345 18.08 -6.12 -0.79
N ASP A 346 18.84 -5.01 -0.67
CA ASP A 346 20.27 -5.06 -0.34
C ASP A 346 20.52 -5.61 1.07
N GLU A 347 19.70 -5.17 2.03
CA GLU A 347 19.83 -5.66 3.40
C GLU A 347 19.49 -7.15 3.52
N VAL A 348 18.46 -7.61 2.79
CA VAL A 348 18.12 -9.04 2.74
C VAL A 348 19.27 -9.84 2.14
N ARG A 349 19.89 -9.36 1.04
CA ARG A 349 21.06 -10.02 0.43
C ARG A 349 22.24 -10.10 1.38
N SER A 350 22.56 -9.01 2.06
CA SER A 350 23.64 -8.97 3.04
C SER A 350 23.43 -9.97 4.18
N LYS A 351 22.18 -10.09 4.68
CA LYS A 351 21.85 -11.06 5.73
C LYS A 351 21.89 -12.51 5.26
N LEU A 352 21.61 -12.79 3.99
CA LEU A 352 21.73 -14.13 3.42
C LEU A 352 23.21 -14.54 3.27
N GLN A 353 24.06 -13.64 2.76
CA GLN A 353 25.51 -13.89 2.63
C GLN A 353 26.22 -14.14 3.96
N MET A 354 25.76 -13.52 5.05
CA MET A 354 26.35 -13.74 6.39
C MET A 354 25.96 -15.09 7.02
N LYS A 355 25.01 -15.81 6.44
CA LYS A 355 24.54 -17.13 6.92
C LYS A 355 25.16 -18.30 6.15
N GLU A 356 25.80 -18.04 5.01
CA GLU A 356 26.59 -18.99 4.22
C GLU A 356 28.06 -19.03 4.73
#